data_a0deb417ce8d03708c5fb780c6303fbc
#
_entry.id   a0deb417ce8d03708c5fb780c6303fbc
#
_cell.length_a   1.000
_cell.length_b   1.000
_cell.length_c   1.000
_cell.angle_alpha   90.00
_cell.angle_beta   90.00
_cell.angle_gamma   90.00
#
_symmetry.space_group_name_H-M   'P 1'
#
loop_
_entity.id
_entity.type
_entity.pdbx_description
1 polymer ?
#
loop_
_entity_poly.entity_id
_entity_poly.type
_entity_poly.pdbx_seq_one_letter_code
_entity_poly.pdbx_strand_id
1 'polypeptide(L)'
;MRTQYSIFLEHESQNLVGTLWLNSIRGHVTSTFAYAPRWLEAAEAFALSPDLPLDGTTRACNGLFGCLQDCCPDRWGTMLLQRLERRTAAAEGRTPRTLQAADCLLRLCDCTRQGALRLSDDGGRSFLGRSDSVSIPSLAVLPGLVRAARHVCEQREEEDDRDEAASLQFLAWAGASLGGARPKVSVLGAKGELCIAKLSRSDDERDMPLWEYVTYRLAQRAGLNTPEVRLQRCNGTSVLLVRRFDRLYVGRKIAGRIPFLSAMSLLQAADGDHASYVDLAAALQTAGSAPDIDLPELWARMVFNMCVCNVDDHLRNHGFLHDGTGWRLAPVYDLETAHPGEKPPRLHTALIDEECDFNVPLALDLAEFFCLRTSEAQQRLAGIRKAVASWREEAVRVNARAAEMQLMREAYENSL
;
A
#
# COMPACT_ATOMS: atom_id res chain seq x y z
N MET A 1 -21.90 -4.69 -21.11
CA MET A 1 -21.62 -6.14 -21.10
C MET A 1 -21.49 -6.57 -19.65
N ARG A 2 -22.14 -7.65 -19.23
CA ARG A 2 -22.04 -8.20 -17.87
C ARG A 2 -21.09 -9.39 -17.89
N THR A 3 -20.02 -9.34 -17.09
CA THR A 3 -19.04 -10.43 -16.96
C THR A 3 -19.06 -10.93 -15.53
N GLN A 4 -18.90 -12.24 -15.33
CA GLN A 4 -18.94 -12.91 -14.04
C GLN A 4 -17.57 -13.44 -13.67
N TYR A 5 -17.19 -13.29 -12.39
CA TYR A 5 -15.96 -13.79 -11.81
C TYR A 5 -16.24 -14.48 -10.48
N SER A 6 -15.56 -15.58 -10.23
CA SER A 6 -15.51 -16.23 -8.92
C SER A 6 -14.42 -15.58 -8.08
N ILE A 7 -14.76 -15.20 -6.86
CA ILE A 7 -13.82 -14.60 -5.90
C ILE A 7 -13.43 -15.66 -4.89
N PHE A 8 -12.12 -15.87 -4.76
CA PHE A 8 -11.52 -16.77 -3.81
C PHE A 8 -10.71 -16.00 -2.77
N LEU A 9 -10.64 -16.53 -1.57
CA LEU A 9 -9.70 -16.13 -0.53
C LEU A 9 -8.64 -17.22 -0.40
N GLU A 10 -7.36 -16.83 -0.52
CA GLU A 10 -6.23 -17.72 -0.26
C GLU A 10 -5.57 -17.32 1.05
N HIS A 11 -5.84 -18.06 2.12
CA HIS A 11 -5.13 -17.93 3.39
C HIS A 11 -4.26 -19.18 3.58
N GLU A 12 -4.58 -20.09 4.47
CA GLU A 12 -3.96 -21.40 4.58
C GLU A 12 -4.57 -22.40 3.58
N SER A 13 -5.81 -22.17 3.19
CA SER A 13 -6.55 -22.91 2.16
C SER A 13 -7.17 -21.92 1.15
N GLN A 14 -7.60 -22.45 0.01
CA GLN A 14 -8.28 -21.67 -1.03
C GLN A 14 -9.78 -21.89 -0.92
N ASN A 15 -10.53 -20.83 -0.52
CA ASN A 15 -11.95 -20.88 -0.31
C ASN A 15 -12.70 -19.99 -1.32
N LEU A 16 -13.75 -20.54 -1.95
CA LEU A 16 -14.67 -19.75 -2.76
C LEU A 16 -15.52 -18.86 -1.83
N VAL A 17 -15.31 -17.56 -1.93
CA VAL A 17 -15.99 -16.57 -1.09
C VAL A 17 -17.29 -16.09 -1.71
N GLY A 18 -17.32 -15.90 -3.03
CA GLY A 18 -18.51 -15.37 -3.69
C GLY A 18 -18.35 -15.19 -5.18
N THR A 19 -19.34 -14.54 -5.76
CA THR A 19 -19.42 -14.21 -7.18
C THR A 19 -19.51 -12.70 -7.35
N LEU A 20 -18.63 -12.17 -8.21
CA LEU A 20 -18.61 -10.78 -8.65
C LEU A 20 -19.14 -10.69 -10.08
N TRP A 21 -20.09 -9.79 -10.32
CA TRP A 21 -20.51 -9.41 -11.67
C TRP A 21 -20.08 -7.97 -11.92
N LEU A 22 -19.31 -7.76 -12.97
CA LEU A 22 -18.94 -6.45 -13.48
C LEU A 22 -19.83 -6.12 -14.69
N ASN A 23 -20.46 -4.95 -14.64
CA ASN A 23 -21.27 -4.46 -15.72
C ASN A 23 -20.71 -3.11 -16.19
N SER A 24 -20.28 -3.04 -17.45
CA SER A 24 -19.75 -1.81 -18.05
C SER A 24 -20.74 -1.28 -19.10
N ILE A 25 -21.23 -0.06 -18.89
CA ILE A 25 -22.13 0.65 -19.79
C ILE A 25 -21.56 2.06 -20.01
N ARG A 26 -21.23 2.38 -21.28
CA ARG A 26 -20.71 3.70 -21.70
C ARG A 26 -19.54 4.22 -20.84
N GLY A 27 -18.64 3.34 -20.45
CA GLY A 27 -17.47 3.70 -19.63
C GLY A 27 -17.73 3.78 -18.12
N HIS A 28 -18.97 3.59 -17.67
CA HIS A 28 -19.29 3.45 -16.25
C HIS A 28 -19.32 1.98 -15.86
N VAL A 29 -18.63 1.65 -14.77
CA VAL A 29 -18.58 0.30 -14.20
C VAL A 29 -19.48 0.26 -12.97
N THR A 30 -20.33 -0.76 -12.89
CA THR A 30 -21.06 -1.13 -11.68
C THR A 30 -20.70 -2.56 -11.31
N SER A 31 -20.54 -2.79 -10.02
CA SER A 31 -20.25 -4.11 -9.46
C SER A 31 -21.45 -4.64 -8.72
N THR A 32 -21.68 -5.94 -8.83
CA THR A 32 -22.65 -6.68 -8.01
C THR A 32 -21.92 -7.85 -7.39
N PHE A 33 -22.11 -8.13 -6.11
CA PHE A 33 -21.47 -9.22 -5.41
C PHE A 33 -22.50 -10.02 -4.59
N ALA A 34 -22.32 -11.33 -4.55
CA ALA A 34 -23.04 -12.23 -3.66
C ALA A 34 -22.06 -13.23 -3.05
N TYR A 35 -22.15 -13.41 -1.73
CA TYR A 35 -21.39 -14.46 -1.04
C TYR A 35 -21.83 -15.85 -1.48
N ALA A 36 -20.90 -16.78 -1.53
CA ALA A 36 -21.19 -18.19 -1.75
C ALA A 36 -21.88 -18.78 -0.50
N PRO A 37 -22.93 -19.63 -0.63
CA PRO A 37 -23.59 -20.23 0.53
C PRO A 37 -22.62 -20.96 1.47
N ARG A 38 -21.65 -21.68 0.94
CA ARG A 38 -20.62 -22.36 1.73
C ARG A 38 -19.75 -21.40 2.53
N TRP A 39 -19.47 -20.19 2.01
CA TRP A 39 -18.73 -19.19 2.75
C TRP A 39 -19.56 -18.67 3.93
N LEU A 40 -20.85 -18.38 3.71
CA LEU A 40 -21.75 -17.91 4.79
C LEU A 40 -21.89 -18.91 5.95
N GLU A 41 -21.71 -20.20 5.67
CA GLU A 41 -21.80 -21.29 6.65
C GLU A 41 -20.44 -21.65 7.27
N ALA A 42 -19.33 -21.13 6.73
CA ALA A 42 -17.99 -21.45 7.19
C ALA A 42 -17.68 -20.79 8.54
N ALA A 43 -17.02 -21.49 9.43
CA ALA A 43 -16.64 -20.96 10.76
C ALA A 43 -15.61 -19.82 10.65
N GLU A 44 -14.80 -19.83 9.60
CA GLU A 44 -13.80 -18.81 9.27
C GLU A 44 -14.35 -17.63 8.46
N ALA A 45 -15.66 -17.60 8.20
CA ALA A 45 -16.28 -16.55 7.39
C ALA A 45 -16.22 -15.19 8.08
N PHE A 46 -15.88 -14.17 7.30
CA PHE A 46 -15.93 -12.79 7.73
C PHE A 46 -16.37 -11.87 6.57
N ALA A 47 -16.85 -10.67 6.90
CA ALA A 47 -17.17 -9.65 5.91
C ALA A 47 -15.89 -9.13 5.24
N LEU A 48 -15.81 -9.21 3.89
CA LEU A 48 -14.62 -8.80 3.14
C LEU A 48 -14.29 -7.32 3.31
N SER A 49 -15.32 -6.50 3.49
CA SER A 49 -15.26 -5.07 3.77
C SER A 49 -16.61 -4.60 4.32
N PRO A 50 -16.69 -3.43 4.97
CA PRO A 50 -17.96 -2.96 5.57
C PRO A 50 -19.11 -2.79 4.57
N ASP A 51 -18.81 -2.48 3.30
CA ASP A 51 -19.79 -2.40 2.20
C ASP A 51 -20.26 -3.77 1.69
N LEU A 52 -19.66 -4.87 2.19
CA LEU A 52 -20.04 -6.26 1.93
C LEU A 52 -20.29 -7.01 3.25
N PRO A 53 -21.34 -6.66 4.02
CA PRO A 53 -21.67 -7.36 5.26
C PRO A 53 -22.03 -8.83 5.00
N LEU A 54 -21.70 -9.70 5.98
CA LEU A 54 -21.90 -11.15 5.88
C LEU A 54 -23.37 -11.52 6.21
N ASP A 55 -24.29 -11.07 5.37
CA ASP A 55 -25.76 -11.25 5.60
C ASP A 55 -26.47 -12.03 4.47
N GLY A 56 -25.73 -12.56 3.50
CA GLY A 56 -26.27 -13.32 2.37
C GLY A 56 -27.00 -12.48 1.32
N THR A 57 -27.10 -11.16 1.48
CA THR A 57 -27.75 -10.27 0.52
C THR A 57 -26.83 -9.98 -0.67
N THR A 58 -27.40 -9.98 -1.88
CA THR A 58 -26.68 -9.49 -3.05
C THR A 58 -26.53 -7.98 -2.97
N ARG A 59 -25.30 -7.47 -3.03
CA ARG A 59 -24.95 -6.05 -2.95
C ARG A 59 -24.54 -5.52 -4.32
N ALA A 60 -24.79 -4.23 -4.55
CA ALA A 60 -24.35 -3.54 -5.76
C ALA A 60 -23.76 -2.17 -5.39
N CYS A 61 -22.72 -1.76 -6.12
CA CYS A 61 -22.11 -0.45 -5.98
C CYS A 61 -21.71 0.15 -7.33
N ASN A 62 -21.50 1.46 -7.37
CA ASN A 62 -20.83 2.13 -8.47
C ASN A 62 -19.33 1.93 -8.33
N GLY A 63 -18.65 1.49 -9.39
CA GLY A 63 -17.22 1.14 -9.33
C GLY A 63 -16.98 -0.24 -8.73
N LEU A 64 -16.08 -0.34 -7.77
CA LEU A 64 -15.69 -1.57 -7.08
C LEU A 64 -15.95 -1.44 -5.57
N PHE A 65 -16.27 -2.57 -4.92
CA PHE A 65 -16.31 -2.67 -3.47
C PHE A 65 -14.93 -2.40 -2.85
N GLY A 66 -14.89 -1.89 -1.63
CA GLY A 66 -13.66 -1.44 -0.96
C GLY A 66 -12.55 -2.49 -0.97
N CYS A 67 -12.81 -3.73 -0.59
CA CYS A 67 -11.82 -4.81 -0.62
C CYS A 67 -11.25 -5.11 -2.01
N LEU A 68 -12.01 -4.88 -3.09
CA LEU A 68 -11.55 -5.02 -4.46
C LEU A 68 -10.82 -3.76 -4.95
N GLN A 69 -11.24 -2.58 -4.48
CA GLN A 69 -10.57 -1.31 -4.74
C GLN A 69 -9.14 -1.34 -4.16
N ASP A 70 -8.94 -1.88 -2.98
CA ASP A 70 -7.63 -2.04 -2.34
C ASP A 70 -6.71 -3.03 -3.09
N CYS A 71 -7.28 -3.91 -3.91
CA CYS A 71 -6.52 -4.74 -4.82
C CYS A 71 -6.06 -4.01 -6.09
N CYS A 72 -6.63 -2.83 -6.40
CA CYS A 72 -6.30 -2.07 -7.60
C CYS A 72 -4.94 -1.36 -7.48
N PRO A 73 -4.30 -1.04 -8.61
CA PRO A 73 -3.09 -0.25 -8.60
C PRO A 73 -3.38 1.21 -8.29
N ASP A 74 -2.42 1.87 -7.67
CA ASP A 74 -2.37 3.32 -7.58
C ASP A 74 -1.78 3.97 -8.84
N ARG A 75 -1.38 5.25 -8.73
CA ARG A 75 -0.93 6.08 -9.86
C ARG A 75 0.19 5.44 -10.68
N TRP A 76 1.23 4.86 -10.04
CA TRP A 76 2.33 4.21 -10.75
C TRP A 76 1.85 3.01 -11.59
N GLY A 77 1.15 2.09 -10.97
CA GLY A 77 0.64 0.90 -11.66
C GLY A 77 -0.39 1.22 -12.74
N THR A 78 -1.29 2.16 -12.48
CA THR A 78 -2.28 2.65 -13.45
C THR A 78 -1.59 3.27 -14.68
N MET A 79 -0.55 4.09 -14.47
CA MET A 79 0.24 4.68 -15.54
C MET A 79 0.91 3.61 -16.41
N LEU A 80 1.52 2.59 -15.79
CA LEU A 80 2.13 1.48 -16.53
C LEU A 80 1.10 0.72 -17.39
N LEU A 81 -0.06 0.37 -16.81
CA LEU A 81 -1.12 -0.33 -17.52
C LEU A 81 -1.71 0.52 -18.65
N GLN A 82 -1.89 1.83 -18.44
CA GLN A 82 -2.40 2.73 -19.47
C GLN A 82 -1.43 2.91 -20.65
N ARG A 83 -0.11 3.00 -20.37
CA ARG A 83 0.93 3.01 -21.43
C ARG A 83 0.96 1.69 -22.19
N LEU A 84 0.86 0.56 -21.48
CA LEU A 84 0.79 -0.75 -22.13
C LEU A 84 -0.45 -0.87 -23.02
N GLU A 85 -1.62 -0.38 -22.58
CA GLU A 85 -2.84 -0.34 -23.39
C GLU A 85 -2.65 0.51 -24.67
N ARG A 86 -2.03 1.68 -24.58
CA ARG A 86 -1.75 2.55 -25.76
C ARG A 86 -0.88 1.82 -26.80
N ARG A 87 0.19 1.15 -26.35
CA ARG A 87 1.08 0.39 -27.25
C ARG A 87 0.36 -0.81 -27.88
N THR A 88 -0.39 -1.57 -27.09
CA THR A 88 -1.18 -2.69 -27.61
C THR A 88 -2.20 -2.22 -28.65
N ALA A 89 -2.91 -1.12 -28.34
CA ALA A 89 -3.88 -0.53 -29.26
C ALA A 89 -3.23 -0.07 -30.57
N ALA A 90 -2.05 0.56 -30.50
CA ALA A 90 -1.29 0.96 -31.69
C ALA A 90 -0.86 -0.25 -32.54
N ALA A 91 -0.35 -1.32 -31.91
CA ALA A 91 0.02 -2.55 -32.61
C ALA A 91 -1.18 -3.27 -33.26
N GLU A 92 -2.37 -3.15 -32.67
CA GLU A 92 -3.64 -3.70 -33.18
C GLU A 92 -4.39 -2.75 -34.13
N GLY A 93 -3.89 -1.54 -34.38
CA GLY A 93 -4.52 -0.53 -35.25
C GLY A 93 -5.87 -0.01 -34.71
N ARG A 94 -6.07 0.01 -33.41
CA ARG A 94 -7.30 0.49 -32.75
C ARG A 94 -7.04 1.69 -31.83
N THR A 95 -8.09 2.41 -31.50
CA THR A 95 -8.04 3.48 -30.49
C THR A 95 -7.78 2.91 -29.09
N PRO A 96 -6.84 3.45 -28.29
CA PRO A 96 -6.60 3.03 -26.93
C PRO A 96 -7.79 3.37 -26.02
N ARG A 97 -8.11 2.47 -25.10
CA ARG A 97 -9.16 2.67 -24.11
C ARG A 97 -8.61 3.36 -22.87
N THR A 98 -9.39 4.22 -22.23
CA THR A 98 -9.14 4.65 -20.86
C THR A 98 -9.49 3.51 -19.93
N LEU A 99 -8.50 3.00 -19.19
CA LEU A 99 -8.71 1.90 -18.25
C LEU A 99 -9.40 2.41 -16.99
N GLN A 100 -10.48 1.75 -16.61
CA GLN A 100 -11.17 1.95 -15.34
C GLN A 100 -10.55 1.03 -14.25
N ALA A 101 -10.86 1.28 -12.98
CA ALA A 101 -10.36 0.48 -11.86
C ALA A 101 -10.60 -1.04 -12.07
N ALA A 102 -11.78 -1.42 -12.58
CA ALA A 102 -12.09 -2.81 -12.89
C ALA A 102 -11.20 -3.40 -14.00
N ASP A 103 -10.90 -2.61 -15.06
CA ASP A 103 -9.97 -3.06 -16.11
C ASP A 103 -8.57 -3.28 -15.55
N CYS A 104 -8.13 -2.40 -14.65
CA CYS A 104 -6.85 -2.52 -13.96
C CYS A 104 -6.83 -3.77 -13.08
N LEU A 105 -7.84 -3.96 -12.23
CA LEU A 105 -7.97 -5.12 -11.33
C LEU A 105 -7.80 -6.46 -12.06
N LEU A 106 -8.45 -6.61 -13.22
CA LEU A 106 -8.44 -7.84 -14.01
C LEU A 106 -7.11 -8.10 -14.71
N ARG A 107 -6.27 -7.07 -14.91
CA ARG A 107 -4.96 -7.18 -15.58
C ARG A 107 -3.78 -7.36 -14.62
N LEU A 108 -4.00 -7.21 -13.31
CA LEU A 108 -2.93 -7.35 -12.32
C LEU A 108 -2.43 -8.78 -12.21
N CYS A 109 -1.12 -8.93 -12.03
CA CYS A 109 -0.51 -10.20 -11.70
C CYS A 109 -1.09 -10.76 -10.38
N ASP A 110 -1.68 -11.95 -10.44
CA ASP A 110 -2.26 -12.60 -9.25
C ASP A 110 -1.23 -12.80 -8.15
N CYS A 111 -0.01 -13.21 -8.48
CA CYS A 111 1.03 -13.53 -7.50
C CYS A 111 1.52 -12.33 -6.69
N THR A 112 1.40 -11.11 -7.22
CA THR A 112 1.81 -9.86 -6.57
C THR A 112 0.63 -9.02 -6.07
N ARG A 113 -0.62 -9.41 -6.36
CA ARG A 113 -1.83 -8.73 -5.90
C ARG A 113 -1.82 -8.55 -4.40
N GLN A 114 -2.26 -7.39 -3.93
CA GLN A 114 -2.35 -7.07 -2.51
C GLN A 114 -3.46 -7.87 -1.82
N GLY A 115 -3.18 -8.30 -0.58
CA GLY A 115 -4.12 -9.09 0.21
C GLY A 115 -4.27 -10.52 -0.29
N ALA A 116 -5.39 -11.15 0.07
CA ALA A 116 -5.65 -12.56 -0.13
C ALA A 116 -6.72 -12.87 -1.20
N LEU A 117 -7.36 -11.83 -1.79
CA LEU A 117 -8.40 -12.03 -2.79
C LEU A 117 -7.81 -12.43 -4.15
N ARG A 118 -8.42 -13.44 -4.77
CA ARG A 118 -8.08 -13.97 -6.09
C ARG A 118 -9.32 -14.03 -6.97
N LEU A 119 -9.15 -13.70 -8.25
CA LEU A 119 -10.23 -13.67 -9.22
C LEU A 119 -10.06 -14.78 -10.27
N SER A 120 -11.15 -15.44 -10.60
CA SER A 120 -11.19 -16.50 -11.63
C SER A 120 -12.44 -16.33 -12.51
N ASP A 121 -12.29 -16.56 -13.81
CA ASP A 121 -13.38 -16.58 -14.78
C ASP A 121 -13.79 -18.00 -15.21
N ASP A 122 -13.07 -19.03 -14.73
CA ASP A 122 -13.25 -20.44 -15.05
C ASP A 122 -13.61 -21.32 -13.83
N GLY A 123 -14.09 -20.68 -12.73
CA GLY A 123 -14.49 -21.37 -11.51
C GLY A 123 -13.35 -21.85 -10.62
N GLY A 124 -12.18 -21.22 -10.72
CA GLY A 124 -11.02 -21.48 -9.85
C GLY A 124 -10.00 -22.47 -10.42
N ARG A 125 -10.13 -22.85 -11.69
CA ARG A 125 -9.12 -23.67 -12.38
C ARG A 125 -7.86 -22.86 -12.65
N SER A 126 -8.03 -21.59 -12.99
CA SER A 126 -6.97 -20.61 -13.13
C SER A 126 -7.36 -19.28 -12.48
N PHE A 127 -6.37 -18.42 -12.21
CA PHE A 127 -6.59 -17.09 -11.65
C PHE A 127 -6.13 -16.03 -12.64
N LEU A 128 -6.92 -14.95 -12.74
CA LEU A 128 -6.65 -13.83 -13.64
C LEU A 128 -5.29 -13.19 -13.30
N GLY A 129 -4.53 -12.89 -14.35
CA GLY A 129 -3.18 -12.33 -14.20
C GLY A 129 -2.10 -13.35 -13.77
N ARG A 130 -2.44 -14.63 -13.64
CA ARG A 130 -1.45 -15.69 -13.48
C ARG A 130 -0.85 -16.04 -14.83
N SER A 131 0.47 -16.13 -14.88
CA SER A 131 1.19 -16.66 -16.04
C SER A 131 2.15 -17.74 -15.54
N ASP A 132 2.04 -18.95 -16.09
CA ASP A 132 2.94 -20.05 -15.76
C ASP A 132 4.35 -19.83 -16.33
N SER A 133 4.50 -18.91 -17.29
CA SER A 133 5.75 -18.57 -17.95
C SER A 133 6.52 -17.41 -17.30
N VAL A 134 5.88 -16.66 -16.38
CA VAL A 134 6.48 -15.45 -15.81
C VAL A 134 6.51 -15.56 -14.28
N SER A 135 7.69 -15.71 -13.71
CA SER A 135 7.93 -15.74 -12.26
C SER A 135 8.23 -14.33 -11.73
N ILE A 136 7.91 -14.08 -10.45
CA ILE A 136 8.31 -12.84 -9.78
C ILE A 136 9.83 -12.66 -9.91
N PRO A 137 10.32 -11.50 -10.37
CA PRO A 137 11.75 -11.29 -10.58
C PRO A 137 12.53 -11.43 -9.25
N SER A 138 13.69 -12.06 -9.31
CA SER A 138 14.61 -12.12 -8.19
C SER A 138 15.45 -10.82 -8.09
N LEU A 139 16.10 -10.61 -6.94
CA LEU A 139 17.03 -9.49 -6.77
C LEU A 139 18.18 -9.47 -7.81
N ALA A 140 18.49 -10.59 -8.45
CA ALA A 140 19.55 -10.65 -9.46
C ALA A 140 19.23 -9.75 -10.68
N VAL A 141 17.96 -9.56 -11.02
CA VAL A 141 17.53 -8.71 -12.15
C VAL A 141 17.21 -7.27 -11.75
N LEU A 142 17.35 -6.92 -10.47
CA LEU A 142 17.09 -5.58 -9.95
C LEU A 142 17.84 -4.46 -10.73
N PRO A 143 19.10 -4.63 -11.16
CA PRO A 143 19.77 -3.62 -11.99
C PRO A 143 19.05 -3.33 -13.32
N GLY A 144 18.46 -4.34 -13.94
CA GLY A 144 17.63 -4.20 -15.14
C GLY A 144 16.33 -3.46 -14.86
N LEU A 145 15.65 -3.80 -13.74
CA LEU A 145 14.42 -3.13 -13.30
C LEU A 145 14.63 -1.64 -13.01
N VAL A 146 15.74 -1.28 -12.35
CA VAL A 146 16.11 0.10 -12.06
C VAL A 146 16.31 0.89 -13.37
N ARG A 147 17.02 0.32 -14.35
CA ARG A 147 17.19 0.96 -15.68
C ARG A 147 15.86 1.11 -16.40
N ALA A 148 15.04 0.07 -16.44
CA ALA A 148 13.74 0.09 -17.08
C ALA A 148 12.80 1.15 -16.46
N ALA A 149 12.76 1.22 -15.13
CA ALA A 149 11.93 2.21 -14.42
C ALA A 149 12.39 3.64 -14.71
N ARG A 150 13.71 3.90 -14.71
CA ARG A 150 14.27 5.19 -15.09
C ARG A 150 13.88 5.56 -16.51
N HIS A 151 14.09 4.66 -17.46
CA HIS A 151 13.74 4.87 -18.86
C HIS A 151 12.25 5.23 -19.03
N VAL A 152 11.33 4.47 -18.38
CA VAL A 152 9.90 4.76 -18.43
C VAL A 152 9.54 6.10 -17.77
N CYS A 153 10.28 6.56 -16.75
CA CYS A 153 10.05 7.86 -16.11
C CYS A 153 10.56 9.05 -16.98
N GLU A 154 11.67 8.87 -17.68
CA GLU A 154 12.36 9.94 -18.44
C GLU A 154 11.78 10.18 -19.82
N GLN A 155 11.14 9.18 -20.43
CA GLN A 155 10.64 9.33 -21.81
C GLN A 155 9.32 10.12 -21.87
N ARG A 156 9.35 11.12 -22.75
CA ARG A 156 8.16 11.73 -23.33
C ARG A 156 7.59 10.78 -24.40
N GLU A 157 6.28 10.76 -24.58
CA GLU A 157 5.46 9.76 -25.29
C GLU A 157 5.79 9.52 -26.80
N GLU A 158 6.95 9.95 -27.35
CA GLU A 158 7.17 10.12 -28.78
C GLU A 158 8.17 9.16 -29.45
N GLU A 159 8.83 8.23 -28.74
CA GLU A 159 9.81 7.34 -29.36
C GLU A 159 9.38 5.87 -29.39
N ASP A 160 9.32 5.33 -30.62
CA ASP A 160 9.01 3.92 -30.93
C ASP A 160 10.26 3.05 -30.75
N ASP A 161 10.58 2.72 -29.48
CA ASP A 161 11.71 1.87 -29.13
C ASP A 161 11.24 0.48 -28.68
N ARG A 162 11.79 -0.58 -29.32
CA ARG A 162 11.49 -1.99 -28.93
C ARG A 162 11.96 -2.33 -27.53
N ASP A 163 13.05 -1.73 -27.07
CA ASP A 163 13.59 -1.94 -25.72
C ASP A 163 12.68 -1.32 -24.65
N GLU A 164 11.97 -0.21 -24.98
CA GLU A 164 10.95 0.35 -24.11
C GLU A 164 9.74 -0.58 -23.97
N ALA A 165 9.32 -1.23 -25.07
CA ALA A 165 8.19 -2.16 -25.03
C ALA A 165 8.43 -3.30 -24.05
N ALA A 166 9.60 -3.92 -24.12
CA ALA A 166 9.97 -5.01 -23.21
C ALA A 166 10.10 -4.53 -21.76
N SER A 167 10.69 -3.33 -21.56
CA SER A 167 10.84 -2.70 -20.26
C SER A 167 9.49 -2.37 -19.64
N LEU A 168 8.57 -1.77 -20.41
CA LEU A 168 7.22 -1.42 -19.95
C LEU A 168 6.41 -2.66 -19.62
N GLN A 169 6.44 -3.70 -20.46
CA GLN A 169 5.73 -4.95 -20.21
C GLN A 169 6.23 -5.63 -18.93
N PHE A 170 7.55 -5.66 -18.73
CA PHE A 170 8.16 -6.23 -17.55
C PHE A 170 7.80 -5.45 -16.27
N LEU A 171 7.86 -4.11 -16.31
CA LEU A 171 7.48 -3.26 -15.20
C LEU A 171 5.99 -3.34 -14.90
N ALA A 172 5.12 -3.36 -15.90
CA ALA A 172 3.68 -3.49 -15.72
C ALA A 172 3.34 -4.81 -15.02
N TRP A 173 4.02 -5.88 -15.40
CA TRP A 173 3.84 -7.18 -14.75
C TRP A 173 4.36 -7.22 -13.31
N ALA A 174 5.56 -6.66 -13.03
CA ALA A 174 6.19 -6.70 -11.72
C ALA A 174 5.72 -5.60 -10.77
N GLY A 175 5.27 -4.44 -11.28
CA GLY A 175 5.03 -3.22 -10.52
C GLY A 175 3.60 -2.71 -10.52
N ALA A 176 2.73 -3.19 -11.42
CA ALA A 176 1.38 -2.63 -11.52
C ALA A 176 0.48 -2.92 -10.31
N SER A 177 0.74 -3.97 -9.53
CA SER A 177 -0.07 -4.34 -8.37
C SER A 177 0.25 -3.58 -7.07
N LEU A 178 1.11 -2.55 -7.14
CA LEU A 178 1.61 -1.84 -5.97
C LEU A 178 1.01 -0.44 -5.85
N GLY A 179 0.71 -0.02 -4.62
CA GLY A 179 0.19 1.32 -4.31
C GLY A 179 1.22 2.45 -4.47
N GLY A 180 0.76 3.72 -4.54
CA GLY A 180 1.56 4.93 -4.57
C GLY A 180 2.00 5.43 -5.97
N ALA A 181 2.53 6.65 -6.02
CA ALA A 181 2.85 7.36 -7.27
C ALA A 181 4.29 7.16 -7.76
N ARG A 182 5.20 6.68 -6.90
CA ARG A 182 6.63 6.54 -7.22
C ARG A 182 6.97 5.17 -7.81
N PRO A 183 8.04 5.06 -8.62
CA PRO A 183 8.45 3.80 -9.22
C PRO A 183 8.73 2.73 -8.18
N LYS A 184 8.07 1.59 -8.32
CA LYS A 184 8.25 0.43 -7.44
C LYS A 184 7.95 -0.86 -8.18
N VAL A 185 8.58 -1.95 -7.76
CA VAL A 185 8.40 -3.27 -8.36
C VAL A 185 8.41 -4.37 -7.30
N SER A 186 7.69 -5.45 -7.55
CA SER A 186 7.73 -6.66 -6.73
C SER A 186 8.95 -7.50 -7.09
N VAL A 187 9.70 -7.94 -6.09
CA VAL A 187 10.87 -8.82 -6.26
C VAL A 187 10.89 -9.90 -5.19
N LEU A 188 11.50 -11.04 -5.50
CA LEU A 188 11.82 -12.05 -4.49
C LEU A 188 13.17 -11.72 -3.85
N GLY A 189 13.16 -11.56 -2.53
CA GLY A 189 14.36 -11.39 -1.73
C GLY A 189 15.23 -12.64 -1.67
N ALA A 190 16.39 -12.53 -1.03
CA ALA A 190 17.39 -13.62 -0.97
C ALA A 190 16.89 -14.87 -0.22
N LYS A 191 15.90 -14.73 0.64
CA LYS A 191 15.27 -15.84 1.38
C LYS A 191 13.97 -16.34 0.74
N GLY A 192 13.61 -15.85 -0.46
CA GLY A 192 12.35 -16.16 -1.14
C GLY A 192 11.15 -15.32 -0.65
N GLU A 193 11.41 -14.32 0.20
CA GLU A 193 10.40 -13.38 0.65
C GLU A 193 9.96 -12.44 -0.48
N LEU A 194 8.67 -12.17 -0.60
CA LEU A 194 8.14 -11.15 -1.50
C LEU A 194 8.42 -9.77 -0.93
N CYS A 195 9.10 -8.93 -1.71
CA CYS A 195 9.45 -7.57 -1.35
C CYS A 195 8.93 -6.57 -2.37
N ILE A 196 8.68 -5.36 -1.91
CA ILE A 196 8.53 -4.17 -2.74
C ILE A 196 9.90 -3.51 -2.82
N ALA A 197 10.42 -3.32 -4.03
CA ALA A 197 11.60 -2.51 -4.28
C ALA A 197 11.14 -1.11 -4.71
N LYS A 198 11.34 -0.11 -3.85
CA LYS A 198 11.08 1.30 -4.15
C LYS A 198 12.32 1.92 -4.78
N LEU A 199 12.13 2.63 -5.89
CA LEU A 199 13.18 3.12 -6.76
C LEU A 199 13.20 4.65 -6.78
N SER A 200 14.39 5.25 -6.96
CA SER A 200 14.54 6.69 -7.17
C SER A 200 14.09 7.07 -8.58
N ARG A 201 13.61 8.31 -8.72
CA ARG A 201 13.41 8.99 -10.00
C ARG A 201 14.64 9.84 -10.33
N SER A 202 14.83 10.19 -11.59
CA SER A 202 15.92 11.07 -12.02
C SER A 202 15.74 12.54 -11.62
N ASP A 203 14.48 12.95 -11.39
CA ASP A 203 14.08 14.30 -10.97
C ASP A 203 13.96 14.46 -9.43
N ASP A 204 14.36 13.45 -8.65
CA ASP A 204 14.36 13.54 -7.19
C ASP A 204 15.44 14.50 -6.69
N GLU A 205 15.07 15.48 -5.84
CA GLU A 205 16.02 16.40 -5.20
C GLU A 205 16.94 15.70 -4.19
N ARG A 206 16.45 14.59 -3.61
CA ARG A 206 17.14 13.77 -2.62
C ARG A 206 17.01 12.28 -2.92
N ASP A 207 17.81 11.47 -2.27
CA ASP A 207 17.74 10.01 -2.37
C ASP A 207 16.50 9.50 -1.59
N MET A 208 15.31 9.54 -2.22
CA MET A 208 14.03 9.21 -1.57
C MET A 208 14.03 7.83 -0.90
N PRO A 209 14.49 6.72 -1.55
CA PRO A 209 14.56 5.42 -0.89
C PRO A 209 15.48 5.39 0.33
N LEU A 210 16.56 6.18 0.32
CA LEU A 210 17.46 6.30 1.46
C LEU A 210 16.77 7.01 2.64
N TRP A 211 16.09 8.13 2.37
CA TRP A 211 15.44 8.91 3.43
C TRP A 211 14.22 8.18 3.99
N GLU A 212 13.45 7.48 3.17
CA GLU A 212 12.38 6.61 3.66
C GLU A 212 12.96 5.48 4.54
N TYR A 213 14.11 4.89 4.17
CA TYR A 213 14.79 3.92 5.03
C TYR A 213 15.21 4.52 6.37
N VAL A 214 15.76 5.74 6.39
CA VAL A 214 16.11 6.46 7.64
C VAL A 214 14.85 6.60 8.51
N THR A 215 13.72 7.02 7.93
CA THR A 215 12.47 7.18 8.66
C THR A 215 11.96 5.84 9.23
N TYR A 216 12.07 4.72 8.48
CA TYR A 216 11.79 3.38 9.04
C TYR A 216 12.69 3.03 10.22
N ARG A 217 13.99 3.39 10.17
CA ARG A 217 14.90 3.14 11.30
C ARG A 217 14.50 3.93 12.55
N LEU A 218 14.03 5.17 12.37
CA LEU A 218 13.49 5.99 13.45
C LEU A 218 12.18 5.40 14.00
N ALA A 219 11.27 4.94 13.14
CA ALA A 219 10.03 4.26 13.53
C ALA A 219 10.32 3.01 14.38
N GLN A 220 11.30 2.18 13.97
CA GLN A 220 11.75 1.02 14.75
C GLN A 220 12.29 1.41 16.12
N ARG A 221 13.09 2.50 16.20
CA ARG A 221 13.60 3.02 17.49
C ARG A 221 12.49 3.59 18.36
N ALA A 222 11.45 4.14 17.76
CA ALA A 222 10.26 4.62 18.46
C ALA A 222 9.34 3.48 18.95
N GLY A 223 9.64 2.23 18.58
CA GLY A 223 8.87 1.04 18.97
C GLY A 223 7.62 0.80 18.12
N LEU A 224 7.49 1.46 16.97
CA LEU A 224 6.39 1.21 16.04
C LEU A 224 6.53 -0.15 15.35
N ASN A 225 5.41 -0.80 15.08
CA ASN A 225 5.36 -2.03 14.30
C ASN A 225 5.68 -1.73 12.82
N THR A 226 6.87 -2.14 12.37
CA THR A 226 7.39 -1.89 11.02
C THR A 226 7.61 -3.20 10.27
N PRO A 227 7.51 -3.22 8.93
CA PRO A 227 7.97 -4.35 8.14
C PRO A 227 9.50 -4.47 8.20
N GLU A 228 10.01 -5.64 7.80
CA GLU A 228 11.45 -5.77 7.56
C GLU A 228 11.84 -4.93 6.34
N VAL A 229 12.80 -4.01 6.52
CA VAL A 229 13.31 -3.13 5.48
C VAL A 229 14.80 -3.28 5.28
N ARG A 230 15.28 -3.12 4.05
CA ARG A 230 16.70 -3.14 3.69
C ARG A 230 16.99 -2.07 2.66
N LEU A 231 18.07 -1.35 2.85
CA LEU A 231 18.59 -0.42 1.85
C LEU A 231 19.69 -1.13 1.04
N GLN A 232 19.55 -1.11 -0.28
CA GLN A 232 20.51 -1.69 -1.22
C GLN A 232 20.98 -0.63 -2.21
N ARG A 233 22.26 -0.64 -2.57
CA ARG A 233 22.80 0.19 -3.65
C ARG A 233 22.77 -0.61 -4.96
N CYS A 234 22.22 0.00 -6.00
CA CYS A 234 22.11 -0.59 -7.33
C CYS A 234 22.36 0.46 -8.41
N ASN A 235 23.36 0.24 -9.27
CA ASN A 235 23.76 1.19 -10.33
C ASN A 235 23.97 2.63 -9.81
N GLY A 236 24.57 2.79 -8.61
CA GLY A 236 24.85 4.08 -8.00
C GLY A 236 23.65 4.76 -7.32
N THR A 237 22.45 4.17 -7.38
CA THR A 237 21.23 4.67 -6.71
C THR A 237 20.82 3.78 -5.55
N SER A 238 20.08 4.33 -4.59
CA SER A 238 19.48 3.54 -3.52
C SER A 238 18.22 2.85 -4.00
N VAL A 239 17.99 1.66 -3.47
CA VAL A 239 16.74 0.91 -3.59
C VAL A 239 16.32 0.49 -2.19
N LEU A 240 15.11 0.86 -1.79
CA LEU A 240 14.53 0.42 -0.54
C LEU A 240 13.74 -0.86 -0.78
N LEU A 241 14.15 -1.94 -0.14
CA LEU A 241 13.41 -3.21 -0.12
C LEU A 241 12.55 -3.27 1.13
N VAL A 242 11.24 -3.39 0.94
CA VAL A 242 10.24 -3.54 2.00
C VAL A 242 9.62 -4.93 1.87
N ARG A 243 9.78 -5.77 2.89
CA ARG A 243 9.14 -7.09 2.90
C ARG A 243 7.63 -6.96 2.97
N ARG A 244 6.92 -7.70 2.11
CA ARG A 244 5.46 -7.76 2.14
C ARG A 244 4.98 -8.43 3.43
N PHE A 245 4.08 -7.78 4.14
CA PHE A 245 3.48 -8.25 5.39
C PHE A 245 2.15 -9.00 5.18
N ASP A 246 1.60 -8.96 3.98
CA ASP A 246 0.38 -9.64 3.58
C ASP A 246 0.64 -11.05 3.00
N ARG A 247 1.77 -11.67 3.36
CA ARG A 247 2.13 -13.03 2.95
C ARG A 247 2.50 -13.88 4.17
N LEU A 248 2.01 -15.12 4.18
CA LEU A 248 2.44 -16.15 5.12
C LEU A 248 3.64 -16.89 4.54
N TYR A 249 4.60 -17.22 5.39
CA TYR A 249 5.83 -17.90 4.99
C TYR A 249 6.05 -19.16 5.80
N VAL A 250 6.38 -20.27 5.13
CA VAL A 250 6.90 -21.50 5.74
C VAL A 250 8.30 -21.73 5.18
N GLY A 251 9.31 -21.52 6.01
CA GLY A 251 10.69 -21.50 5.57
C GLY A 251 10.94 -20.36 4.56
N ARG A 252 11.29 -20.74 3.30
CA ARG A 252 11.54 -19.80 2.20
C ARG A 252 10.39 -19.72 1.18
N LYS A 253 9.27 -20.38 1.45
CA LYS A 253 8.14 -20.43 0.52
C LYS A 253 7.00 -19.56 1.04
N ILE A 254 6.33 -18.88 0.12
CA ILE A 254 5.04 -18.27 0.39
C ILE A 254 4.03 -19.40 0.55
N ALA A 255 3.45 -19.52 1.75
CA ALA A 255 2.51 -20.58 2.10
C ALA A 255 1.06 -20.12 1.99
N GLY A 256 0.82 -18.79 2.03
CA GLY A 256 -0.52 -18.22 1.95
C GLY A 256 -0.47 -16.70 1.90
N ARG A 257 -1.66 -16.10 1.92
CA ARG A 257 -1.87 -14.66 1.88
C ARG A 257 -2.70 -14.22 3.09
N ILE A 258 -2.56 -12.98 3.48
CA ILE A 258 -3.33 -12.39 4.58
C ILE A 258 -4.29 -11.36 3.96
N PRO A 259 -5.59 -11.42 4.28
CA PRO A 259 -6.57 -10.43 3.83
C PRO A 259 -6.15 -9.02 4.28
N PHE A 260 -6.34 -8.04 3.40
CA PHE A 260 -5.94 -6.66 3.62
C PHE A 260 -7.09 -5.71 3.32
N LEU A 261 -7.24 -4.68 4.14
CA LEU A 261 -8.05 -3.48 3.87
C LEU A 261 -7.23 -2.22 4.15
N SER A 262 -7.42 -1.19 3.35
CA SER A 262 -7.00 0.16 3.70
C SER A 262 -8.00 0.83 4.66
N ALA A 263 -7.56 1.89 5.33
CA ALA A 263 -8.46 2.72 6.12
C ALA A 263 -9.57 3.36 5.27
N MET A 264 -9.26 3.69 4.02
CA MET A 264 -10.26 4.19 3.08
C MET A 264 -11.41 3.19 2.91
N SER A 265 -11.10 1.93 2.70
CA SER A 265 -12.09 0.86 2.55
C SER A 265 -12.80 0.52 3.87
N LEU A 266 -12.06 0.54 4.99
CA LEU A 266 -12.62 0.27 6.31
C LEU A 266 -13.62 1.34 6.74
N LEU A 267 -13.36 2.61 6.42
CA LEU A 267 -14.25 3.74 6.69
C LEU A 267 -15.31 3.96 5.59
N GLN A 268 -15.29 3.18 4.51
CA GLN A 268 -16.12 3.38 3.31
C GLN A 268 -15.99 4.80 2.72
N ALA A 269 -14.79 5.38 2.85
CA ALA A 269 -14.49 6.71 2.35
C ALA A 269 -14.13 6.67 0.85
N ALA A 270 -14.39 7.76 0.15
CA ALA A 270 -13.99 7.99 -1.24
C ALA A 270 -12.78 8.94 -1.32
N ASP A 271 -12.17 9.04 -2.51
CA ASP A 271 -11.11 10.01 -2.75
C ASP A 271 -11.64 11.45 -2.54
N GLY A 272 -10.99 12.18 -1.64
CA GLY A 272 -11.37 13.55 -1.26
C GLY A 272 -12.27 13.65 -0.03
N ASP A 273 -12.74 12.52 0.51
CA ASP A 273 -13.43 12.52 1.80
C ASP A 273 -12.43 12.82 2.94
N HIS A 274 -12.91 13.57 3.91
CA HIS A 274 -12.16 13.84 5.13
C HIS A 274 -12.45 12.75 6.17
N ALA A 275 -11.39 12.25 6.79
CA ALA A 275 -11.48 11.36 7.94
C ALA A 275 -10.33 11.65 8.90
N SER A 276 -10.50 11.26 10.14
CA SER A 276 -9.57 11.54 11.23
C SER A 276 -9.00 10.26 11.84
N TYR A 277 -7.93 10.41 12.61
CA TYR A 277 -7.38 9.33 13.43
C TYR A 277 -8.39 8.85 14.48
N VAL A 278 -9.29 9.73 14.94
CA VAL A 278 -10.38 9.35 15.87
C VAL A 278 -11.41 8.46 15.15
N ASP A 279 -11.72 8.73 13.87
CA ASP A 279 -12.59 7.85 13.07
C ASP A 279 -11.95 6.47 12.87
N LEU A 280 -10.63 6.43 12.62
CA LEU A 280 -9.88 5.17 12.53
C LEU A 280 -9.89 4.40 13.86
N ALA A 281 -9.76 5.12 14.99
CA ALA A 281 -9.85 4.51 16.31
C ALA A 281 -11.24 3.90 16.56
N ALA A 282 -12.31 4.60 16.20
CA ALA A 282 -13.68 4.10 16.33
C ALA A 282 -13.91 2.83 15.45
N ALA A 283 -13.37 2.84 14.22
CA ALA A 283 -13.45 1.68 13.33
C ALA A 283 -12.70 0.46 13.90
N LEU A 284 -11.48 0.67 14.45
CA LEU A 284 -10.71 -0.39 15.11
C LEU A 284 -11.38 -0.89 16.40
N GLN A 285 -12.03 -0.02 17.14
CA GLN A 285 -12.79 -0.43 18.33
C GLN A 285 -13.93 -1.39 17.97
N THR A 286 -14.53 -1.22 16.80
CA THR A 286 -15.68 -2.01 16.33
C THR A 286 -15.27 -3.28 15.59
N ALA A 287 -14.29 -3.19 14.68
CA ALA A 287 -13.92 -4.26 13.76
C ALA A 287 -12.60 -4.94 14.12
N GLY A 288 -11.85 -4.41 15.10
CA GLY A 288 -10.54 -4.91 15.49
C GLY A 288 -10.60 -6.15 16.39
N SER A 289 -9.64 -7.05 16.23
CA SER A 289 -9.46 -8.23 17.10
C SER A 289 -8.65 -7.93 18.38
N ALA A 290 -7.87 -6.85 18.41
CA ALA A 290 -7.06 -6.46 19.56
C ALA A 290 -6.94 -4.93 19.70
N PRO A 291 -8.05 -4.22 19.95
CA PRO A 291 -8.05 -2.76 20.03
C PRO A 291 -7.11 -2.23 21.12
N ASP A 292 -6.97 -2.93 22.25
CA ASP A 292 -6.05 -2.54 23.32
C ASP A 292 -4.57 -2.49 22.91
N ILE A 293 -4.21 -3.17 21.83
CA ILE A 293 -2.84 -3.15 21.26
C ILE A 293 -2.78 -2.13 20.13
N ASP A 294 -3.76 -2.13 19.23
CA ASP A 294 -3.71 -1.40 17.98
C ASP A 294 -4.05 0.09 18.14
N LEU A 295 -4.90 0.46 19.10
CA LEU A 295 -5.23 1.87 19.35
C LEU A 295 -4.04 2.67 19.90
N PRO A 296 -3.30 2.20 20.93
CA PRO A 296 -2.07 2.87 21.36
C PRO A 296 -0.99 2.97 20.27
N GLU A 297 -0.92 1.97 19.39
CA GLU A 297 -0.02 1.98 18.23
C GLU A 297 -0.47 3.03 17.20
N LEU A 298 -1.77 3.14 16.90
CA LEU A 298 -2.32 4.12 15.98
C LEU A 298 -2.04 5.56 16.46
N TRP A 299 -2.22 5.83 17.75
CA TRP A 299 -1.85 7.12 18.35
C TRP A 299 -0.35 7.42 18.19
N ALA A 300 0.50 6.41 18.45
CA ALA A 300 1.94 6.58 18.30
C ALA A 300 2.35 6.89 16.87
N ARG A 301 1.67 6.30 15.85
CA ARG A 301 1.88 6.62 14.43
C ARG A 301 1.47 8.04 14.07
N MET A 302 0.33 8.50 14.56
CA MET A 302 -0.14 9.89 14.39
C MET A 302 0.93 10.87 14.89
N VAL A 303 1.41 10.68 16.11
CA VAL A 303 2.46 11.52 16.70
C VAL A 303 3.80 11.38 15.97
N PHE A 304 4.17 10.16 15.57
CA PHE A 304 5.40 9.92 14.82
C PHE A 304 5.38 10.64 13.47
N ASN A 305 4.26 10.57 12.72
CA ASN A 305 4.09 11.28 11.45
C ASN A 305 4.32 12.79 11.60
N MET A 306 3.80 13.41 12.66
CA MET A 306 4.10 14.80 12.98
C MET A 306 5.60 15.02 13.26
N CYS A 307 6.21 14.14 14.07
CA CYS A 307 7.61 14.27 14.47
C CYS A 307 8.62 14.08 13.34
N VAL A 308 8.27 13.35 12.27
CA VAL A 308 9.13 13.14 11.09
C VAL A 308 8.67 13.92 9.86
N CYS A 309 7.70 14.82 10.02
CA CYS A 309 7.11 15.58 8.92
C CYS A 309 6.62 14.69 7.76
N ASN A 310 5.97 13.55 8.10
CA ASN A 310 5.25 12.76 7.11
C ASN A 310 3.87 13.40 6.89
N VAL A 311 3.72 14.07 5.77
CA VAL A 311 2.52 14.82 5.38
C VAL A 311 1.67 14.10 4.33
N ASP A 312 2.01 12.85 4.02
CA ASP A 312 1.34 12.02 3.01
C ASP A 312 0.63 10.81 3.66
N ASP A 313 0.22 10.95 4.90
CA ASP A 313 -0.42 9.91 5.72
C ASP A 313 -1.92 9.73 5.40
N HIS A 314 -2.25 9.71 4.10
CA HIS A 314 -3.63 9.55 3.64
C HIS A 314 -4.20 8.15 3.99
N LEU A 315 -5.54 8.00 3.93
CA LEU A 315 -6.25 6.78 4.35
C LEU A 315 -5.78 5.48 3.68
N ARG A 316 -5.17 5.53 2.48
CA ARG A 316 -4.56 4.36 1.84
C ARG A 316 -3.22 3.97 2.45
N ASN A 317 -2.58 4.84 3.25
CA ASN A 317 -1.32 4.57 3.95
C ASN A 317 -1.55 4.01 5.37
N HIS A 318 -2.80 3.79 5.76
CA HIS A 318 -3.20 3.03 6.94
C HIS A 318 -3.85 1.73 6.51
N GLY A 319 -3.24 0.60 6.83
CA GLY A 319 -3.72 -0.72 6.41
C GLY A 319 -4.06 -1.62 7.59
N PHE A 320 -4.92 -2.59 7.30
CA PHE A 320 -5.37 -3.60 8.26
C PHE A 320 -5.24 -4.99 7.66
N LEU A 321 -4.88 -5.96 8.50
CA LEU A 321 -4.75 -7.38 8.17
C LEU A 321 -5.77 -8.17 8.99
N HIS A 322 -6.49 -9.08 8.35
CA HIS A 322 -7.43 -9.96 9.06
C HIS A 322 -6.68 -11.15 9.65
N ASP A 323 -6.78 -11.36 10.97
CA ASP A 323 -6.06 -12.41 11.69
C ASP A 323 -6.88 -13.70 11.92
N GLY A 324 -8.05 -13.79 11.30
CA GLY A 324 -9.01 -14.88 11.46
C GLY A 324 -10.14 -14.55 12.43
N THR A 325 -9.97 -13.56 13.31
CA THR A 325 -10.98 -13.15 14.31
C THR A 325 -11.45 -11.70 14.14
N GLY A 326 -10.65 -10.88 13.46
CA GLY A 326 -10.95 -9.47 13.18
C GLY A 326 -9.79 -8.78 12.49
N TRP A 327 -9.91 -7.47 12.36
CA TRP A 327 -8.89 -6.65 11.71
C TRP A 327 -7.83 -6.21 12.72
N ARG A 328 -6.56 -6.26 12.34
CA ARG A 328 -5.41 -5.79 13.08
C ARG A 328 -4.70 -4.68 12.31
N LEU A 329 -4.18 -3.71 12.99
CA LEU A 329 -3.36 -2.67 12.36
C LEU A 329 -2.14 -3.31 11.69
N ALA A 330 -2.00 -3.16 10.37
CA ALA A 330 -0.84 -3.67 9.62
C ALA A 330 0.45 -2.98 10.06
N PRO A 331 1.64 -3.54 9.83
CA PRO A 331 2.88 -2.78 9.99
C PRO A 331 2.82 -1.45 9.24
N VAL A 332 3.40 -0.38 9.80
CA VAL A 332 3.42 0.94 9.16
C VAL A 332 4.16 0.90 7.82
N TYR A 333 3.68 1.61 6.83
CA TYR A 333 4.28 1.66 5.50
C TYR A 333 4.15 3.05 4.85
N ASP A 334 4.90 3.31 3.79
CA ASP A 334 4.94 4.59 3.07
C ASP A 334 5.26 5.78 3.99
N LEU A 335 6.37 5.67 4.74
CA LEU A 335 6.87 6.70 5.65
C LEU A 335 7.72 7.73 4.88
N GLU A 336 7.07 8.61 4.13
CA GLU A 336 7.74 9.62 3.32
C GLU A 336 7.86 10.93 4.07
N THR A 337 9.06 11.25 4.57
CA THR A 337 9.35 12.54 5.21
C THR A 337 9.46 13.64 4.16
N ALA A 338 8.70 14.72 4.30
CA ALA A 338 8.80 15.93 3.49
C ALA A 338 9.60 17.01 4.25
N HIS A 339 10.40 17.81 3.55
CA HIS A 339 10.97 19.01 4.18
C HIS A 339 9.99 20.18 4.10
N PRO A 340 10.02 21.15 5.03
CA PRO A 340 9.02 22.22 5.12
C PRO A 340 8.90 23.13 3.88
N GLY A 341 9.96 23.21 3.05
CA GLY A 341 9.92 23.93 1.77
C GLY A 341 9.18 23.18 0.65
N GLU A 342 8.94 21.88 0.81
CA GLU A 342 8.24 21.04 -0.17
C GLU A 342 6.72 21.04 0.05
N LYS A 343 6.30 20.83 1.29
CA LYS A 343 4.89 20.78 1.69
C LYS A 343 4.70 21.46 3.06
N PRO A 344 3.55 22.06 3.31
CA PRO A 344 3.25 22.60 4.64
C PRO A 344 3.19 21.49 5.70
N PRO A 345 3.58 21.77 6.98
CA PRO A 345 3.60 20.78 8.06
C PRO A 345 2.17 20.51 8.58
N ARG A 346 1.43 19.72 7.83
CA ARG A 346 0.09 19.25 8.21
C ARG A 346 -0.12 17.81 7.77
N LEU A 347 -0.85 17.03 8.53
CA LEU A 347 -1.24 15.67 8.19
C LEU A 347 -2.24 15.67 7.03
N HIS A 348 -2.31 14.60 6.31
CA HIS A 348 -3.38 14.37 5.33
C HIS A 348 -4.63 13.81 6.03
N THR A 349 -4.45 12.87 6.98
CA THR A 349 -5.52 12.39 7.86
C THR A 349 -5.63 13.31 9.08
N ALA A 350 -6.79 13.88 9.32
CA ALA A 350 -7.00 14.81 10.45
C ALA A 350 -6.77 14.12 11.81
N LEU A 351 -6.42 14.88 12.84
CA LEU A 351 -6.36 14.36 14.21
C LEU A 351 -7.78 14.04 14.70
N ILE A 352 -8.66 14.99 14.56
CA ILE A 352 -10.11 14.93 14.86
C ILE A 352 -10.82 15.92 13.94
N ASP A 353 -12.02 15.64 13.52
CA ASP A 353 -12.81 16.46 12.60
C ASP A 353 -12.01 16.84 11.33
N GLU A 354 -11.71 18.13 11.11
CA GLU A 354 -10.91 18.64 10.00
C GLU A 354 -9.53 19.18 10.45
N GLU A 355 -9.15 18.97 11.72
CA GLU A 355 -7.89 19.48 12.28
C GLU A 355 -6.71 18.63 11.79
N CYS A 356 -5.97 19.16 10.83
CA CYS A 356 -4.83 18.50 10.18
C CYS A 356 -3.46 19.08 10.59
N ASP A 357 -3.42 20.22 11.25
CA ASP A 357 -2.16 20.87 11.60
C ASP A 357 -1.38 20.06 12.64
N PHE A 358 -0.06 20.13 12.62
CA PHE A 358 0.77 19.45 13.60
C PHE A 358 0.53 20.03 14.99
N ASN A 359 -0.31 19.36 15.78
CA ASN A 359 -0.76 19.80 17.07
C ASN A 359 -0.55 18.72 18.14
N VAL A 360 0.68 18.67 18.69
CA VAL A 360 1.03 17.69 19.73
C VAL A 360 0.21 17.87 21.02
N PRO A 361 -0.09 19.08 21.52
CA PRO A 361 -1.02 19.24 22.63
C PRO A 361 -2.38 18.59 22.38
N LEU A 362 -3.00 18.83 21.23
CA LEU A 362 -4.27 18.19 20.88
C LEU A 362 -4.13 16.65 20.81
N ALA A 363 -3.05 16.14 20.24
CA ALA A 363 -2.81 14.69 20.23
C ALA A 363 -2.74 14.07 21.63
N LEU A 364 -2.20 14.79 22.62
CA LEU A 364 -2.22 14.37 24.03
C LEU A 364 -3.63 14.43 24.62
N ASP A 365 -4.42 15.43 24.30
CA ASP A 365 -5.81 15.55 24.75
C ASP A 365 -6.70 14.45 24.16
N LEU A 366 -6.38 13.97 22.96
CA LEU A 366 -7.08 12.87 22.28
C LEU A 366 -6.66 11.47 22.76
N ALA A 367 -5.67 11.35 23.66
CA ALA A 367 -5.08 10.06 24.06
C ALA A 367 -6.11 9.02 24.53
N GLU A 368 -7.19 9.42 25.21
CA GLU A 368 -8.25 8.55 25.72
C GLU A 368 -8.99 7.79 24.60
N PHE A 369 -9.18 8.41 23.43
CA PHE A 369 -9.77 7.73 22.27
C PHE A 369 -8.94 6.53 21.77
N PHE A 370 -7.67 6.50 22.14
CA PHE A 370 -6.70 5.47 21.78
C PHE A 370 -6.33 4.55 22.98
N CYS A 371 -7.19 4.45 23.98
CA CYS A 371 -6.98 3.64 25.18
C CYS A 371 -5.68 4.00 25.95
N LEU A 372 -5.25 5.26 25.91
CA LEU A 372 -4.06 5.75 26.59
C LEU A 372 -4.44 6.73 27.72
N ARG A 373 -3.85 6.55 28.88
CA ARG A 373 -3.85 7.59 29.91
C ARG A 373 -2.89 8.72 29.48
N THR A 374 -3.16 9.94 29.88
CA THR A 374 -2.31 11.09 29.56
C THR A 374 -0.83 10.87 29.91
N SER A 375 -0.54 10.24 31.05
CA SER A 375 0.84 9.91 31.46
C SER A 375 1.53 8.90 30.53
N GLU A 376 0.79 7.94 29.99
CA GLU A 376 1.30 6.93 29.04
C GLU A 376 1.54 7.58 27.68
N ALA A 377 0.63 8.45 27.23
CA ALA A 377 0.78 9.24 26.02
C ALA A 377 2.02 10.16 26.09
N GLN A 378 2.24 10.85 27.21
CA GLN A 378 3.43 11.67 27.46
C GLN A 378 4.73 10.85 27.41
N GLN A 379 4.73 9.67 28.03
CA GLN A 379 5.88 8.77 28.00
C GLN A 379 6.18 8.26 26.58
N ARG A 380 5.15 7.89 25.80
CA ARG A 380 5.29 7.49 24.39
C ARG A 380 5.81 8.63 23.54
N LEU A 381 5.27 9.84 23.68
CA LEU A 381 5.75 11.05 23.00
C LEU A 381 7.24 11.28 23.27
N ALA A 382 7.67 11.22 24.54
CA ALA A 382 9.07 11.39 24.89
C ALA A 382 9.96 10.31 24.24
N GLY A 383 9.50 9.06 24.17
CA GLY A 383 10.18 7.98 23.45
C GLY A 383 10.30 8.24 21.95
N ILE A 384 9.22 8.68 21.31
CA ILE A 384 9.19 9.02 19.88
C ILE A 384 10.17 10.17 19.59
N ARG A 385 10.09 11.26 20.34
CA ARG A 385 11.01 12.40 20.21
C ARG A 385 12.46 12.01 20.36
N LYS A 386 12.79 11.18 21.36
CA LYS A 386 14.14 10.64 21.55
C LYS A 386 14.61 9.81 20.35
N ALA A 387 13.73 8.99 19.77
CA ALA A 387 14.05 8.20 18.59
C ALA A 387 14.30 9.12 17.39
N VAL A 388 13.41 10.09 17.14
CA VAL A 388 13.54 11.03 16.01
C VAL A 388 14.79 11.91 16.15
N ALA A 389 15.15 12.35 17.34
CA ALA A 389 16.39 13.12 17.58
C ALA A 389 17.67 12.38 17.13
N SER A 390 17.64 11.07 16.98
CA SER A 390 18.77 10.26 16.48
C SER A 390 18.88 10.22 14.93
N TRP A 391 18.09 11.00 14.20
CA TRP A 391 18.05 10.95 12.73
C TRP A 391 19.41 11.15 12.05
N ARG A 392 20.27 12.03 12.60
CA ARG A 392 21.62 12.28 12.06
C ARG A 392 22.50 11.03 12.11
N GLU A 393 22.40 10.26 13.20
CA GLU A 393 23.15 9.00 13.35
C GLU A 393 22.70 7.98 12.30
N GLU A 394 21.40 7.84 12.07
CA GLU A 394 20.89 6.92 11.05
C GLU A 394 21.27 7.38 9.64
N ALA A 395 21.17 8.68 9.33
CA ALA A 395 21.59 9.23 8.05
C ALA A 395 23.10 9.01 7.76
N VAL A 396 23.96 9.22 8.77
CA VAL A 396 25.40 8.95 8.65
C VAL A 396 25.68 7.47 8.42
N ARG A 397 24.98 6.57 9.11
CA ARG A 397 25.15 5.10 8.94
C ARG A 397 24.89 4.62 7.52
N VAL A 398 24.00 5.29 6.78
CA VAL A 398 23.67 4.94 5.39
C VAL A 398 24.41 5.80 4.37
N ASN A 399 25.40 6.60 4.81
CA ASN A 399 26.18 7.52 4.00
C ASN A 399 25.30 8.53 3.23
N ALA A 400 24.31 9.13 3.91
CA ALA A 400 23.55 10.24 3.36
C ALA A 400 24.47 11.43 3.04
N ARG A 401 24.20 12.13 1.95
CA ARG A 401 25.00 13.30 1.55
C ARG A 401 24.79 14.46 2.52
N ALA A 402 25.87 15.21 2.84
CA ALA A 402 25.80 16.33 3.77
C ALA A 402 24.79 17.40 3.33
N ALA A 403 24.68 17.67 2.03
CA ALA A 403 23.70 18.59 1.48
C ALA A 403 22.25 18.12 1.73
N GLU A 404 21.98 16.83 1.56
CA GLU A 404 20.67 16.26 1.88
C GLU A 404 20.37 16.27 3.37
N MET A 405 21.39 16.00 4.22
CA MET A 405 21.22 16.10 5.67
C MET A 405 20.88 17.54 6.10
N GLN A 406 21.44 18.54 5.42
CA GLN A 406 21.10 19.94 5.67
C GLN A 406 19.67 20.26 5.20
N LEU A 407 19.25 19.75 4.05
CA LEU A 407 17.89 19.90 3.51
C LEU A 407 16.84 19.28 4.47
N MET A 408 17.11 18.07 4.94
CA MET A 408 16.18 17.29 5.78
C MET A 408 16.17 17.69 7.26
N ARG A 409 17.09 18.58 7.68
CA ARG A 409 17.24 18.97 9.08
C ARG A 409 15.93 19.46 9.71
N GLU A 410 15.25 20.38 9.05
CA GLU A 410 14.04 21.00 9.58
C GLU A 410 12.88 20.04 9.70
N ALA A 411 12.82 19.01 8.82
CA ALA A 411 11.79 17.98 8.86
C ALA A 411 11.84 17.14 10.15
N TYR A 412 13.04 16.94 10.72
CA TYR A 412 13.21 16.13 11.94
C TYR A 412 13.41 16.97 13.20
N GLU A 413 13.74 18.24 13.10
CA GLU A 413 14.08 19.09 14.27
C GLU A 413 12.97 20.07 14.65
N ASN A 414 12.10 20.50 13.71
CA ASN A 414 11.07 21.51 13.99
C ASN A 414 9.87 20.97 14.81
N SER A 415 9.73 19.66 14.91
CA SER A 415 8.64 19.01 15.67
C SER A 415 9.13 18.39 16.99
N LEU A 416 10.40 18.57 17.34
CA LEU A 416 10.99 18.15 18.60
C LEU A 416 10.85 19.24 19.66
#